data_67caab2cd19367ecabf54a724a0adfd2
#
_entry.id   67caab2cd19367ecabf54a724a0adfd2
#
_cell.length_a   1.000
_cell.length_b   1.000
_cell.length_c   1.000
_cell.angle_alpha   90.00
_cell.angle_beta   90.00
_cell.angle_gamma   90.00
#
_symmetry.space_group_name_H-M   'P 1'
#
loop_
_entity.id
_entity.type
_entity.pdbx_description
1 polymer ?
#
loop_
_entity_poly.entity_id
_entity_poly.type
_entity_poly.pdbx_seq_one_letter_code
_entity_poly.pdbx_strand_id
1 'polypeptide(L)'
;QEKNLLPDFTAIENVCIASLAANNNHKIAEQESLKIIQKVGLKDRANHYPSELSGGEMQRIAISRAIVNKPRIILADEPTGSLDHENANQIFNLLFKLKNKDRVIIFATHNRFFANKADYKISLSNGKIKTINGKI
;
A
#
# COMPACT_ATOMS: atom_id res chain seq x y z
N GLN A 1 -10.10 -4.31 -2.21
CA GLN A 1 -10.85 -3.39 -1.31
C GLN A 1 -10.64 -3.70 0.17
N GLU A 2 -10.40 -4.94 0.52
CA GLU A 2 -10.17 -5.34 1.91
C GLU A 2 -8.70 -5.15 2.27
N LYS A 3 -8.45 -4.51 3.40
CA LYS A 3 -7.08 -4.24 3.88
C LYS A 3 -6.36 -5.52 4.32
N ASN A 4 -7.12 -6.61 4.49
CA ASN A 4 -6.66 -7.97 4.80
C ASN A 4 -5.55 -8.03 5.88
N LEU A 5 -5.64 -7.14 6.87
CA LEU A 5 -4.80 -7.24 8.04
C LEU A 5 -5.28 -8.42 8.90
N LEU A 6 -4.35 -9.14 9.47
CA LEU A 6 -4.62 -10.22 10.40
C LEU A 6 -5.09 -9.59 11.71
N PRO A 7 -6.34 -9.84 12.17
CA PRO A 7 -6.94 -9.13 13.29
C PRO A 7 -6.27 -9.44 14.64
N ASP A 8 -5.71 -10.64 14.77
CA ASP A 8 -5.07 -11.12 16.00
C ASP A 8 -3.60 -10.71 16.11
N PHE A 9 -3.09 -9.93 15.15
CA PHE A 9 -1.71 -9.45 15.11
C PHE A 9 -1.69 -7.93 15.14
N THR A 10 -0.75 -7.37 15.88
CA THR A 10 -0.50 -5.92 15.91
C THR A 10 -0.06 -5.40 14.54
N ALA A 11 -0.01 -4.08 14.38
CA ALA A 11 0.42 -3.43 13.15
C ALA A 11 1.85 -3.87 12.75
N ILE A 12 2.78 -3.91 13.71
CA ILE A 12 4.15 -4.34 13.42
C ILE A 12 4.22 -5.82 13.06
N GLU A 13 3.49 -6.68 13.74
CA GLU A 13 3.45 -8.12 13.44
C GLU A 13 2.87 -8.39 12.06
N ASN A 14 1.81 -7.67 11.66
CA ASN A 14 1.25 -7.73 10.30
C ASN A 14 2.30 -7.44 9.22
N VAL A 15 3.19 -6.50 9.45
CA VAL A 15 4.28 -6.18 8.50
C VAL A 15 5.42 -7.20 8.62
N CYS A 16 5.74 -7.62 9.85
CA CYS A 16 6.82 -8.55 10.16
C CYS A 16 6.63 -9.92 9.50
N ILE A 17 5.40 -10.44 9.49
CA ILE A 17 5.05 -11.72 8.85
C ILE A 17 5.48 -11.75 7.38
N ALA A 18 5.28 -10.67 6.62
CA ALA A 18 5.70 -10.61 5.23
C ALA A 18 7.24 -10.65 5.09
N SER A 19 7.97 -10.03 6.02
CA SER A 19 9.43 -10.08 6.05
C SER A 19 9.96 -11.46 6.41
N LEU A 20 9.32 -12.12 7.38
CA LEU A 20 9.66 -13.50 7.78
C LEU A 20 9.41 -14.49 6.64
N ALA A 21 8.32 -14.34 5.91
CA ALA A 21 8.01 -15.17 4.75
C ALA A 21 9.06 -15.07 3.62
N ALA A 22 9.85 -14.00 3.59
CA ALA A 22 11.00 -13.84 2.68
C ALA A 22 12.32 -14.37 3.27
N ASN A 23 12.25 -15.26 4.26
CA ASN A 23 13.40 -15.90 4.94
C ASN A 23 14.32 -14.94 5.72
N ASN A 24 13.85 -13.76 6.11
CA ASN A 24 14.57 -12.93 7.05
C ASN A 24 14.48 -13.51 8.46
N ASN A 25 15.53 -13.34 9.27
CA ASN A 25 15.43 -13.69 10.67
C ASN A 25 14.54 -12.68 11.43
N HIS A 26 14.03 -13.09 12.60
CA HIS A 26 13.07 -12.31 13.38
C HIS A 26 13.56 -10.89 13.70
N LYS A 27 14.81 -10.76 14.12
CA LYS A 27 15.40 -9.46 14.47
C LYS A 27 15.45 -8.49 13.29
N ILE A 28 15.83 -8.98 12.09
CA ILE A 28 15.85 -8.18 10.86
C ILE A 28 14.42 -7.82 10.45
N ALA A 29 13.50 -8.80 10.50
CA ALA A 29 12.11 -8.58 10.12
C ALA A 29 11.45 -7.50 10.98
N GLU A 30 11.66 -7.53 12.30
CA GLU A 30 11.13 -6.54 13.23
C GLU A 30 11.72 -5.15 12.98
N GLN A 31 13.04 -5.05 12.82
CA GLN A 31 13.72 -3.77 12.57
C GLN A 31 13.27 -3.13 11.25
N GLU A 32 13.19 -3.89 10.16
CA GLU A 32 12.76 -3.35 8.86
C GLU A 32 11.26 -2.98 8.88
N SER A 33 10.44 -3.77 9.56
CA SER A 33 9.02 -3.46 9.75
C SER A 33 8.82 -2.15 10.51
N LEU A 34 9.52 -1.96 11.63
CA LEU A 34 9.44 -0.73 12.41
C LEU A 34 9.90 0.49 11.62
N LYS A 35 11.00 0.39 10.85
CA LYS A 35 11.48 1.46 9.97
C LYS A 35 10.42 1.87 8.93
N ILE A 36 9.71 0.91 8.36
CA ILE A 36 8.68 1.20 7.35
C ILE A 36 7.45 1.82 8.00
N ILE A 37 6.98 1.30 9.12
CA ILE A 37 5.86 1.86 9.90
C ILE A 37 6.16 3.30 10.30
N GLN A 38 7.40 3.58 10.73
CA GLN A 38 7.83 4.95 11.03
C GLN A 38 7.81 5.87 9.79
N LYS A 39 8.24 5.37 8.62
CA LYS A 39 8.20 6.14 7.36
C LYS A 39 6.79 6.51 6.91
N VAL A 40 5.79 5.71 7.27
CA VAL A 40 4.38 6.01 6.97
C VAL A 40 3.69 6.80 8.10
N GLY A 41 4.45 7.27 9.10
CA GLY A 41 3.96 8.12 10.18
C GLY A 41 3.17 7.40 11.26
N LEU A 42 3.38 6.07 11.44
CA LEU A 42 2.60 5.25 12.37
C LEU A 42 3.44 4.61 13.49
N LYS A 43 4.61 5.20 13.82
CA LYS A 43 5.49 4.66 14.87
C LYS A 43 4.73 4.38 16.18
N ASP A 44 3.91 5.33 16.62
CA ASP A 44 3.17 5.24 17.87
C ASP A 44 1.96 4.28 17.80
N ARG A 45 1.65 3.78 16.62
CA ARG A 45 0.62 2.79 16.33
C ARG A 45 1.15 1.39 16.09
N ALA A 46 2.48 1.18 16.17
CA ALA A 46 3.11 -0.10 15.82
C ALA A 46 2.55 -1.29 16.61
N ASN A 47 2.23 -1.09 17.87
CA ASN A 47 1.73 -2.13 18.78
C ASN A 47 0.19 -2.18 18.88
N HIS A 48 -0.54 -1.40 18.06
CA HIS A 48 -2.00 -1.43 18.04
C HIS A 48 -2.51 -2.56 17.14
N TYR A 49 -3.64 -3.13 17.53
CA TYR A 49 -4.37 -4.11 16.72
C TYR A 49 -5.17 -3.40 15.62
N PRO A 50 -5.52 -4.09 14.53
CA PRO A 50 -6.33 -3.50 13.45
C PRO A 50 -7.64 -2.85 13.92
N SER A 51 -8.28 -3.40 14.95
CA SER A 51 -9.51 -2.84 15.55
C SER A 51 -9.31 -1.47 16.21
N GLU A 52 -8.09 -1.11 16.55
CA GLU A 52 -7.74 0.15 17.20
C GLU A 52 -7.26 1.22 16.18
N LEU A 53 -7.16 0.84 14.91
CA LEU A 53 -6.66 1.70 13.83
C LEU A 53 -7.80 2.29 13.00
N SER A 54 -7.65 3.54 12.61
CA SER A 54 -8.53 4.16 11.60
C SER A 54 -8.38 3.49 10.22
N GLY A 55 -9.36 3.71 9.34
CA GLY A 55 -9.32 3.17 7.98
C GLY A 55 -8.06 3.56 7.20
N GLY A 56 -7.59 4.79 7.34
CA GLY A 56 -6.36 5.28 6.71
C GLY A 56 -5.09 4.68 7.33
N GLU A 57 -5.07 4.51 8.67
CA GLU A 57 -3.96 3.84 9.36
C GLU A 57 -3.83 2.38 8.94
N MET A 58 -4.95 1.64 8.92
CA MET A 58 -4.97 0.25 8.43
C MET A 58 -4.44 0.15 6.99
N GLN A 59 -4.82 1.09 6.12
CA GLN A 59 -4.35 1.11 4.74
C GLN A 59 -2.83 1.38 4.66
N ARG A 60 -2.30 2.28 5.49
CA ARG A 60 -0.84 2.51 5.56
C ARG A 60 -0.09 1.29 6.08
N ILE A 61 -0.65 0.54 7.03
CA ILE A 61 -0.06 -0.73 7.49
C ILE A 61 -0.10 -1.79 6.37
N ALA A 62 -1.20 -1.91 5.62
CA ALA A 62 -1.30 -2.83 4.49
C ALA A 62 -0.26 -2.51 3.41
N ILE A 63 -0.05 -1.23 3.10
CA ILE A 63 1.01 -0.78 2.19
C ILE A 63 2.39 -1.12 2.76
N SER A 64 2.62 -0.87 4.06
CA SER A 64 3.88 -1.18 4.74
C SER A 64 4.22 -2.67 4.62
N ARG A 65 3.23 -3.54 4.82
CA ARG A 65 3.36 -4.99 4.63
C ARG A 65 3.72 -5.35 3.18
N ALA A 66 3.12 -4.68 2.21
CA ALA A 66 3.38 -4.93 0.80
C ALA A 66 4.81 -4.53 0.38
N ILE A 67 5.40 -3.50 1.03
CA ILE A 67 6.68 -2.93 0.59
C ILE A 67 7.89 -3.32 1.44
N VAL A 68 7.72 -4.02 2.56
CA VAL A 68 8.80 -4.36 3.48
C VAL A 68 9.93 -5.15 2.79
N ASN A 69 9.58 -6.01 1.85
CA ASN A 69 10.53 -6.80 1.05
C ASN A 69 11.03 -6.08 -0.22
N LYS A 70 10.83 -4.77 -0.32
CA LYS A 70 11.28 -3.92 -1.44
C LYS A 70 10.90 -4.47 -2.83
N PRO A 71 9.64 -4.83 -3.08
CA PRO A 71 9.23 -5.45 -4.34
C PRO A 71 9.46 -4.51 -5.52
N ARG A 72 9.71 -5.08 -6.71
CA ARG A 72 9.79 -4.34 -7.97
C ARG A 72 8.41 -3.99 -8.55
N ILE A 73 7.39 -4.75 -8.19
CA ILE A 73 6.00 -4.55 -8.65
C ILE A 73 5.11 -4.43 -7.43
N ILE A 74 4.30 -3.39 -7.39
CA ILE A 74 3.23 -3.21 -6.39
C ILE A 74 1.91 -3.23 -7.15
N LEU A 75 0.99 -4.09 -6.70
CA LEU A 75 -0.37 -4.15 -7.20
C LEU A 75 -1.31 -3.62 -6.12
N ALA A 76 -2.18 -2.69 -6.48
CA ALA A 76 -3.16 -2.11 -5.58
C ALA A 76 -4.54 -2.07 -6.25
N ASP A 77 -5.52 -2.70 -5.63
CA ASP A 77 -6.90 -2.69 -6.06
C ASP A 77 -7.69 -1.73 -5.17
N GLU A 78 -8.25 -0.69 -5.79
CA GLU A 78 -8.99 0.41 -5.13
C GLU A 78 -8.35 0.90 -3.82
N PRO A 79 -7.06 1.30 -3.84
CA PRO A 79 -6.29 1.57 -2.61
C PRO A 79 -6.86 2.71 -1.77
N THR A 80 -7.81 3.47 -2.31
CA THR A 80 -8.44 4.63 -1.66
C THR A 80 -9.96 4.55 -1.62
N GLY A 81 -10.57 3.46 -2.11
CA GLY A 81 -12.02 3.36 -2.34
C GLY A 81 -12.90 3.46 -1.09
N SER A 82 -12.37 3.11 0.08
CA SER A 82 -13.10 3.16 1.36
C SER A 82 -12.67 4.32 2.28
N LEU A 83 -11.91 5.29 1.76
CA LEU A 83 -11.35 6.37 2.54
C LEU A 83 -12.03 7.71 2.20
N ASP A 84 -12.09 8.60 3.20
CA ASP A 84 -12.43 9.99 2.97
C ASP A 84 -11.38 10.68 2.07
N HIS A 85 -11.69 11.87 1.60
CA HIS A 85 -10.87 12.58 0.61
C HIS A 85 -9.45 12.88 1.11
N GLU A 86 -9.30 13.23 2.38
CA GLU A 86 -8.00 13.57 2.96
C GLU A 86 -7.11 12.33 3.07
N ASN A 87 -7.63 11.26 3.68
CA ASN A 87 -6.93 9.99 3.78
C ASN A 87 -6.61 9.40 2.40
N ALA A 88 -7.53 9.49 1.45
CA ALA A 88 -7.31 9.05 0.07
C ALA A 88 -6.12 9.77 -0.58
N ASN A 89 -6.01 11.09 -0.40
CA ASN A 89 -4.87 11.86 -0.91
C ASN A 89 -3.56 11.46 -0.22
N GLN A 90 -3.58 11.22 1.09
CA GLN A 90 -2.38 10.77 1.84
C GLN A 90 -1.89 9.41 1.33
N ILE A 91 -2.79 8.45 1.12
CA ILE A 91 -2.46 7.12 0.59
C ILE A 91 -1.90 7.23 -0.83
N PHE A 92 -2.54 8.02 -1.67
CA PHE A 92 -2.08 8.21 -3.04
C PHE A 92 -0.69 8.85 -3.10
N ASN A 93 -0.45 9.89 -2.28
CA ASN A 93 0.86 10.52 -2.17
C ASN A 93 1.93 9.55 -1.64
N LEU A 94 1.56 8.67 -0.71
CA LEU A 94 2.45 7.61 -0.23
C LEU A 94 2.83 6.66 -1.37
N LEU A 95 1.87 6.15 -2.14
CA LEU A 95 2.13 5.29 -3.30
C LEU A 95 3.00 6.00 -4.32
N PHE A 96 2.74 7.28 -4.59
CA PHE A 96 3.56 8.07 -5.52
C PHE A 96 5.01 8.23 -5.07
N LYS A 97 5.26 8.44 -3.78
CA LYS A 97 6.60 8.51 -3.19
C LYS A 97 7.37 7.19 -3.25
N LEU A 98 6.65 6.06 -3.38
CA LEU A 98 7.27 4.74 -3.53
C LEU A 98 7.77 4.48 -4.96
N LYS A 99 7.35 5.30 -5.94
CA LYS A 99 7.80 5.21 -7.33
C LYS A 99 9.29 5.50 -7.43
N ASN A 100 10.00 4.67 -8.16
CA ASN A 100 11.39 4.89 -8.56
C ASN A 100 11.65 4.16 -9.89
N LYS A 101 12.86 4.30 -10.45
CA LYS A 101 13.23 3.68 -11.73
C LYS A 101 13.19 2.15 -11.76
N ASP A 102 13.25 1.51 -10.59
CA ASP A 102 13.30 0.06 -10.47
C ASP A 102 11.95 -0.53 -9.98
N ARG A 103 10.91 0.31 -9.84
CA ARG A 103 9.61 -0.12 -9.32
C ARG A 103 8.45 0.34 -10.16
N VAL A 104 7.60 -0.61 -10.53
CA VAL A 104 6.31 -0.36 -11.18
C VAL A 104 5.20 -0.44 -10.13
N ILE A 105 4.30 0.53 -10.16
CA ILE A 105 3.08 0.54 -9.34
C ILE A 105 1.89 0.46 -10.29
N ILE A 106 1.10 -0.59 -10.15
CA ILE A 106 -0.13 -0.80 -10.91
C ILE A 106 -1.29 -0.70 -9.95
N PHE A 107 -2.22 0.21 -10.20
CA PHE A 107 -3.42 0.31 -9.38
C PHE A 107 -4.68 0.32 -10.25
N ALA A 108 -5.68 -0.43 -9.85
CA ALA A 108 -7.02 -0.37 -10.40
C ALA A 108 -7.81 0.65 -9.58
N THR A 109 -8.55 1.54 -10.26
CA THR A 109 -9.41 2.51 -9.58
C THR A 109 -10.50 3.04 -10.51
N HIS A 110 -11.67 3.29 -9.95
CA HIS A 110 -12.74 4.04 -10.63
C HIS A 110 -12.62 5.57 -10.38
N ASN A 111 -11.72 6.02 -9.51
CA ASN A 111 -11.49 7.43 -9.24
C ASN A 111 -10.67 8.08 -10.36
N ARG A 112 -11.35 8.89 -11.18
CA ARG A 112 -10.75 9.59 -12.34
C ARG A 112 -9.63 10.55 -11.94
N PHE A 113 -9.72 11.18 -10.76
CA PHE A 113 -8.70 12.11 -10.29
C PHE A 113 -7.36 11.39 -10.08
N PHE A 114 -7.36 10.24 -9.43
CA PHE A 114 -6.14 9.44 -9.24
C PHE A 114 -5.68 8.77 -10.54
N ALA A 115 -6.61 8.23 -11.35
CA ALA A 115 -6.27 7.64 -12.63
C ALA A 115 -5.54 8.62 -13.57
N ASN A 116 -5.89 9.91 -13.53
CA ASN A 116 -5.25 10.93 -14.37
C ASN A 116 -3.85 11.35 -13.91
N LYS A 117 -3.43 10.94 -12.72
CA LYS A 117 -2.07 11.19 -12.19
C LYS A 117 -1.07 10.09 -12.58
N ALA A 118 -1.54 8.95 -13.10
CA ALA A 118 -0.67 7.87 -13.56
C ALA A 118 0.13 8.26 -14.81
N ASP A 119 1.32 7.67 -14.98
CA ASP A 119 2.12 7.82 -16.20
C ASP A 119 1.45 7.13 -17.39
N TYR A 120 0.84 5.96 -17.14
CA TYR A 120 0.10 5.19 -18.13
C TYR A 120 -1.29 4.85 -17.57
N LYS A 121 -2.29 4.93 -18.45
CA LYS A 121 -3.68 4.62 -18.11
C LYS A 121 -4.26 3.65 -19.13
N ILE A 122 -4.77 2.54 -18.62
CA ILE A 122 -5.49 1.53 -19.38
C ILE A 122 -6.96 1.62 -18.97
N SER A 123 -7.84 1.84 -19.90
CA SER A 123 -9.29 1.83 -19.66
C SER A 123 -9.88 0.52 -20.13
N LEU A 124 -10.67 -0.12 -19.25
CA LEU A 124 -11.36 -1.38 -19.52
C LEU A 124 -12.87 -1.13 -19.69
N SER A 125 -13.48 -1.81 -20.65
CA SER A 125 -14.94 -1.81 -20.84
C SER A 125 -15.36 -3.16 -21.37
N ASN A 126 -16.37 -3.78 -20.76
CA ASN A 126 -16.90 -5.10 -21.13
C ASN A 126 -15.80 -6.16 -21.29
N GLY A 127 -14.87 -6.22 -20.34
CA GLY A 127 -13.77 -7.20 -20.35
C GLY A 127 -12.69 -6.97 -21.41
N LYS A 128 -12.74 -5.85 -22.14
CA LYS A 128 -11.78 -5.51 -23.21
C LYS A 128 -11.06 -4.20 -22.91
N ILE A 129 -9.83 -4.09 -23.38
CA ILE A 129 -9.08 -2.83 -23.36
C ILE A 129 -9.74 -1.87 -24.36
N LYS A 130 -10.20 -0.71 -23.85
CA LYS A 130 -10.81 0.35 -24.67
C LYS A 130 -9.79 1.38 -25.14
N THR A 131 -8.91 1.80 -24.22
CA THR A 131 -7.92 2.86 -24.50
C THR A 131 -6.64 2.59 -23.70
N ILE A 132 -5.50 2.96 -24.29
CA ILE A 132 -4.20 3.02 -23.61
C ILE A 132 -3.66 4.43 -23.84
N ASN A 133 -3.48 5.21 -22.77
CA ASN A 133 -2.88 6.54 -22.81
C ASN A 133 -1.65 6.56 -21.91
N GLY A 134 -0.54 7.09 -22.41
CA GLY A 134 0.71 7.25 -21.64
C GLY A 134 1.25 8.67 -21.80
N LYS A 135 1.94 9.15 -20.76
CA LYS A 135 2.83 10.30 -20.87
C LYS A 135 4.21 9.74 -21.23
N ILE A 136 4.67 10.02 -22.43
CA ILE A 136 6.04 9.77 -22.87
C ILE A 136 6.94 10.88 -22.32
#